data_d23b3af18c9b8c7f7f92c2943f487369
#
_entry.id   d23b3af18c9b8c7f7f92c2943f487369
#
_cell.length_a   1.000
_cell.length_b   1.000
_cell.length_c   1.000
_cell.angle_alpha   90.00
_cell.angle_beta   90.00
_cell.angle_gamma   90.00
#
_symmetry.space_group_name_H-M   'P 1'
#
loop_
_entity.id
_entity.type
_entity.pdbx_description
1 polymer ?
#
loop_
_entity_poly.entity_id
_entity_poly.type
_entity_poly.pdbx_seq_one_letter_code
_entity_poly.pdbx_strand_id
1 'polypeptide(L)'
;ILRTATEQVKEKETTTQKATGLILPKKKPLIAGSKNQTNLKISKFYKKKDFNLAKKAISDIKKSKWPEAIKTAKKAKDKSIYNFVQWRHLITKGNKASFYDYKIFIDANEDYPRINRVKYLAEHKLSNDRISPNKIIEWFGASEPLSGYGKMILGESHILKGNKNKGISLIKDGWITAELSKSDLRFFRKKFKKYLDSNDYIKRADYLAWNNKYWDLKRMLRYLPKDYELLYNARQLLMSKSYGVDTAISKVPKSLKNDSGLNYD
;
A
#
# COMPACT_ATOMS: atom_id res chain seq x y z
N ILE A 1 -39.99 78.89 0.61
CA ILE A 1 -38.88 79.60 1.29
C ILE A 1 -37.92 78.59 1.84
N LEU A 2 -36.75 78.75 1.37
CA LEU A 2 -35.49 77.98 1.71
C LEU A 2 -35.19 77.89 3.21
N ARG A 3 -34.60 76.84 3.69
CA ARG A 3 -33.31 76.89 4.42
C ARG A 3 -32.71 75.50 4.60
N THR A 4 -31.47 75.39 4.21
CA THR A 4 -30.41 74.40 4.45
C THR A 4 -30.17 74.20 5.95
N ALA A 5 -29.94 72.97 6.37
CA ALA A 5 -29.22 72.69 7.58
C ALA A 5 -28.39 71.36 7.39
N THR A 6 -27.15 71.58 7.38
CA THR A 6 -26.10 70.54 7.47
C THR A 6 -26.06 69.95 8.87
N GLU A 7 -26.32 68.72 9.05
CA GLU A 7 -26.10 68.05 10.34
C GLU A 7 -25.02 66.99 10.22
N GLN A 8 -23.98 67.15 11.03
CA GLN A 8 -22.90 66.27 11.26
C GLN A 8 -23.44 64.99 11.95
N VAL A 9 -23.18 63.86 11.35
CA VAL A 9 -23.40 62.57 12.01
C VAL A 9 -22.12 62.22 12.79
N LYS A 10 -22.24 62.23 14.11
CA LYS A 10 -21.25 61.72 15.05
C LYS A 10 -21.14 60.18 14.89
N GLU A 11 -19.94 59.74 14.63
CA GLU A 11 -19.59 58.33 14.77
C GLU A 11 -19.86 57.82 16.20
N LYS A 12 -20.74 56.84 16.31
CA LYS A 12 -20.86 56.02 17.52
C LYS A 12 -19.88 54.85 17.37
N GLU A 13 -18.83 54.87 18.18
CA GLU A 13 -18.02 53.70 18.43
C GLU A 13 -18.88 52.56 18.94
N THR A 14 -19.04 51.54 18.13
CA THR A 14 -19.65 50.28 18.54
C THR A 14 -18.54 49.34 19.00
N THR A 15 -18.46 49.11 20.29
CA THR A 15 -17.59 48.17 20.96
C THR A 15 -17.86 46.75 20.40
N THR A 16 -16.96 46.26 19.55
CA THR A 16 -17.05 44.91 19.01
C THR A 16 -16.57 43.92 20.07
N GLN A 17 -17.50 43.18 20.63
CA GLN A 17 -17.21 42.01 21.46
C GLN A 17 -16.31 41.04 20.68
N LYS A 18 -15.18 40.64 21.29
CA LYS A 18 -14.32 39.60 20.80
C LYS A 18 -15.08 38.27 20.68
N ALA A 19 -15.48 37.92 19.49
CA ALA A 19 -15.99 36.58 19.18
C ALA A 19 -14.81 35.60 19.24
N THR A 20 -14.90 34.68 20.17
CA THR A 20 -13.98 33.59 20.40
C THR A 20 -13.88 32.66 19.19
N GLY A 21 -12.68 32.53 18.61
CA GLY A 21 -12.15 31.25 18.22
C GLY A 21 -12.61 30.58 16.93
N LEU A 22 -13.32 31.21 16.02
CA LEU A 22 -13.55 30.63 14.68
C LEU A 22 -12.34 30.92 13.78
N ILE A 23 -11.49 29.89 13.57
CA ILE A 23 -10.41 29.95 12.58
C ILE A 23 -11.08 29.83 11.19
N LEU A 24 -11.39 30.95 10.58
CA LEU A 24 -11.83 30.97 9.19
C LEU A 24 -10.65 30.65 8.26
N PRO A 25 -10.84 29.77 7.26
CA PRO A 25 -9.80 29.50 6.29
C PRO A 25 -9.42 30.78 5.55
N LYS A 26 -8.17 31.18 5.64
CA LYS A 26 -7.67 32.30 4.83
C LYS A 26 -7.77 31.92 3.35
N LYS A 27 -8.25 32.80 2.49
CA LYS A 27 -8.21 32.62 1.04
C LYS A 27 -6.81 32.27 0.62
N LYS A 28 -6.67 31.14 -0.10
CA LYS A 28 -5.40 30.73 -0.68
C LYS A 28 -4.86 31.90 -1.51
N PRO A 29 -3.61 32.34 -1.31
CA PRO A 29 -3.06 33.42 -2.12
C PRO A 29 -3.17 33.02 -3.59
N LEU A 30 -3.81 33.85 -4.40
CA LEU A 30 -3.72 33.73 -5.86
C LEU A 30 -2.24 33.90 -6.20
N ILE A 31 -1.57 32.79 -6.50
CA ILE A 31 -0.25 32.84 -7.10
C ILE A 31 -0.49 33.42 -8.49
N ALA A 32 -0.43 34.73 -8.60
CA ALA A 32 -0.30 35.41 -9.89
C ALA A 32 0.88 34.73 -10.57
N GLY A 33 0.64 34.11 -11.72
CA GLY A 33 1.68 33.39 -12.44
C GLY A 33 2.89 34.30 -12.65
N SER A 34 3.87 34.17 -11.78
CA SER A 34 5.11 34.89 -11.91
C SER A 34 5.78 34.39 -13.21
N LYS A 35 5.79 35.24 -14.22
CA LYS A 35 6.56 35.05 -15.46
C LYS A 35 8.06 34.93 -15.21
N ASN A 36 8.50 34.88 -13.95
CA ASN A 36 9.91 34.78 -13.54
C ASN A 36 10.29 33.38 -13.03
N GLN A 37 9.77 32.30 -13.65
CA GLN A 37 10.26 30.94 -13.37
C GLN A 37 11.60 30.60 -14.04
N THR A 38 12.34 31.57 -14.53
CA THR A 38 13.59 31.30 -15.29
C THR A 38 14.83 31.11 -14.43
N ASN A 39 14.80 31.23 -13.10
CA ASN A 39 16.02 31.25 -12.29
C ASN A 39 16.16 30.19 -11.19
N LEU A 40 15.40 29.08 -11.22
CA LEU A 40 15.68 27.91 -10.37
C LEU A 40 16.79 27.03 -11.01
N LYS A 41 17.85 27.63 -11.49
CA LYS A 41 19.05 26.92 -12.01
C LYS A 41 20.04 26.54 -10.91
N ILE A 42 19.83 26.98 -9.68
CA ILE A 42 20.75 26.80 -8.56
C ILE A 42 20.02 26.12 -7.41
N SER A 43 20.61 25.04 -6.90
CA SER A 43 20.13 24.39 -5.67
C SER A 43 20.82 25.02 -4.46
N LYS A 44 20.07 25.22 -3.36
CA LYS A 44 20.64 25.57 -2.06
C LYS A 44 21.36 24.39 -1.37
N PHE A 45 21.05 23.16 -1.77
CA PHE A 45 21.53 21.93 -1.12
C PHE A 45 22.64 21.22 -1.91
N TYR A 46 22.57 21.26 -3.26
CA TYR A 46 23.50 20.54 -4.11
C TYR A 46 24.45 21.48 -4.86
N LYS A 47 25.68 21.04 -5.01
CA LYS A 47 26.61 21.68 -5.94
C LYS A 47 26.06 21.61 -7.37
N LYS A 48 26.39 22.58 -8.23
CA LYS A 48 25.87 22.69 -9.61
C LYS A 48 25.95 21.39 -10.41
N LYS A 49 27.04 20.63 -10.28
CA LYS A 49 27.24 19.35 -10.98
C LYS A 49 26.20 18.31 -10.51
N ASP A 50 26.06 18.13 -9.19
CA ASP A 50 25.12 17.14 -8.59
C ASP A 50 23.68 17.53 -8.85
N PHE A 51 23.37 18.84 -8.80
CA PHE A 51 22.04 19.33 -9.14
C PHE A 51 21.65 19.01 -10.60
N ASN A 52 22.56 19.16 -11.54
CA ASN A 52 22.32 18.83 -12.95
C ASN A 52 22.15 17.31 -13.14
N LEU A 53 22.91 16.48 -12.42
CA LEU A 53 22.76 15.04 -12.42
C LEU A 53 21.42 14.63 -11.83
N ALA A 54 20.96 15.24 -10.72
CA ALA A 54 19.66 15.02 -10.12
C ALA A 54 18.53 15.37 -11.10
N LYS A 55 18.59 16.55 -11.74
CA LYS A 55 17.62 16.97 -12.76
C LYS A 55 17.53 15.96 -13.90
N LYS A 56 18.67 15.50 -14.42
CA LYS A 56 18.72 14.50 -15.48
C LYS A 56 18.12 13.19 -15.03
N ALA A 57 18.51 12.67 -13.86
CA ALA A 57 17.98 11.44 -13.32
C ALA A 57 16.45 11.51 -13.13
N ILE A 58 15.93 12.62 -12.60
CA ILE A 58 14.48 12.83 -12.45
C ILE A 58 13.77 12.88 -13.82
N SER A 59 14.39 13.51 -14.82
CA SER A 59 13.87 13.50 -16.19
C SER A 59 13.79 12.08 -16.77
N ASP A 60 14.83 11.26 -16.52
CA ASP A 60 14.86 9.86 -16.97
C ASP A 60 13.80 9.01 -16.24
N ILE A 61 13.59 9.24 -14.92
CA ILE A 61 12.50 8.61 -14.15
C ILE A 61 11.13 8.93 -14.76
N LYS A 62 10.85 10.20 -15.08
CA LYS A 62 9.59 10.62 -15.71
C LYS A 62 9.32 9.91 -17.03
N LYS A 63 10.37 9.52 -17.73
CA LYS A 63 10.32 8.76 -19.00
C LYS A 63 10.40 7.24 -18.78
N SER A 64 10.32 6.76 -17.51
CA SER A 64 10.49 5.36 -17.13
C SER A 64 11.81 4.71 -17.55
N LYS A 65 12.85 5.51 -17.81
CA LYS A 65 14.20 5.06 -18.16
C LYS A 65 15.03 4.80 -16.90
N TRP A 66 14.67 3.73 -16.19
CA TRP A 66 15.26 3.40 -14.89
C TRP A 66 16.77 3.11 -14.92
N PRO A 67 17.29 2.30 -15.89
CA PRO A 67 18.74 2.04 -15.96
C PRO A 67 19.54 3.32 -16.13
N GLU A 68 19.09 4.23 -16.98
CA GLU A 68 19.74 5.51 -17.24
C GLU A 68 19.67 6.43 -16.03
N ALA A 69 18.52 6.50 -15.38
CA ALA A 69 18.34 7.26 -14.14
C ALA A 69 19.31 6.81 -13.04
N ILE A 70 19.41 5.50 -12.82
CA ILE A 70 20.32 4.90 -11.84
C ILE A 70 21.79 5.18 -12.22
N LYS A 71 22.16 4.96 -13.50
CA LYS A 71 23.52 5.24 -14.01
C LYS A 71 23.89 6.71 -13.85
N THR A 72 22.95 7.62 -14.11
CA THR A 72 23.16 9.07 -13.95
C THR A 72 23.32 9.43 -12.48
N ALA A 73 22.46 8.92 -11.60
CA ALA A 73 22.53 9.20 -10.17
C ALA A 73 23.81 8.69 -9.49
N LYS A 74 24.34 7.53 -9.93
CA LYS A 74 25.63 7.00 -9.46
C LYS A 74 26.83 7.94 -9.68
N LYS A 75 26.75 8.87 -10.64
CA LYS A 75 27.82 9.85 -10.93
C LYS A 75 27.82 11.04 -9.98
N ALA A 76 26.77 11.23 -9.20
CA ALA A 76 26.69 12.29 -8.22
C ALA A 76 27.63 12.00 -7.04
N LYS A 77 28.28 13.04 -6.51
CA LYS A 77 29.08 12.92 -5.28
C LYS A 77 28.20 12.75 -4.05
N ASP A 78 27.07 13.45 -4.05
CA ASP A 78 26.07 13.32 -2.98
C ASP A 78 25.25 12.03 -3.16
N LYS A 79 25.44 11.09 -2.23
CA LYS A 79 24.77 9.77 -2.24
C LYS A 79 23.25 9.87 -2.10
N SER A 80 22.72 10.97 -1.55
CA SER A 80 21.27 11.13 -1.37
C SER A 80 20.52 11.09 -2.70
N ILE A 81 21.13 11.57 -3.78
CA ILE A 81 20.58 11.53 -5.14
C ILE A 81 20.43 10.08 -5.61
N TYR A 82 21.46 9.28 -5.41
CA TYR A 82 21.44 7.87 -5.80
C TYR A 82 20.43 7.07 -4.95
N ASN A 83 20.42 7.28 -3.64
CA ASN A 83 19.49 6.62 -2.73
C ASN A 83 18.03 6.98 -3.07
N PHE A 84 17.75 8.24 -3.40
CA PHE A 84 16.43 8.67 -3.84
C PHE A 84 15.98 7.96 -5.12
N VAL A 85 16.85 7.86 -6.12
CA VAL A 85 16.53 7.19 -7.39
C VAL A 85 16.30 5.69 -7.19
N GLN A 86 17.15 5.03 -6.38
CA GLN A 86 16.95 3.63 -6.03
C GLN A 86 15.64 3.41 -5.29
N TRP A 87 15.40 4.18 -4.23
CA TRP A 87 14.14 4.10 -3.47
C TRP A 87 12.94 4.26 -4.39
N ARG A 88 12.96 5.29 -5.24
CA ARG A 88 11.86 5.55 -6.18
C ARG A 88 11.64 4.40 -7.15
N HIS A 89 12.71 3.77 -7.63
CA HIS A 89 12.63 2.56 -8.46
C HIS A 89 11.99 1.40 -7.70
N LEU A 90 12.48 1.11 -6.49
CA LEU A 90 12.02 -0.01 -5.68
C LEU A 90 10.54 0.07 -5.30
N ILE A 91 10.01 1.28 -5.04
CA ILE A 91 8.58 1.45 -4.73
C ILE A 91 7.68 1.54 -5.97
N THR A 92 8.24 1.60 -7.18
CA THR A 92 7.45 1.69 -8.41
C THR A 92 6.85 0.31 -8.74
N LYS A 93 5.54 0.29 -9.01
CA LYS A 93 4.83 -0.94 -9.39
C LYS A 93 5.42 -1.52 -10.68
N GLY A 94 5.60 -2.83 -10.72
CA GLY A 94 6.11 -3.54 -11.90
C GLY A 94 7.61 -3.39 -12.15
N ASN A 95 8.39 -2.87 -11.18
CA ASN A 95 9.84 -2.82 -11.31
C ASN A 95 10.43 -4.24 -11.42
N LYS A 96 11.58 -4.35 -12.10
CA LYS A 96 12.29 -5.61 -12.34
C LYS A 96 13.36 -5.90 -11.28
N ALA A 97 13.39 -5.15 -10.18
CA ALA A 97 14.36 -5.35 -9.11
C ALA A 97 14.22 -6.75 -8.50
N SER A 98 15.34 -7.38 -8.21
CA SER A 98 15.43 -8.66 -7.49
C SER A 98 15.29 -8.46 -5.99
N PHE A 99 15.12 -9.53 -5.23
CA PHE A 99 15.18 -9.49 -3.77
C PHE A 99 16.49 -8.86 -3.26
N TYR A 100 17.61 -9.19 -3.88
CA TYR A 100 18.93 -8.68 -3.48
C TYR A 100 19.07 -7.16 -3.69
N ASP A 101 18.44 -6.60 -4.73
CA ASP A 101 18.42 -5.14 -4.92
C ASP A 101 17.69 -4.44 -3.77
N TYR A 102 16.58 -5.03 -3.31
CA TYR A 102 15.86 -4.54 -2.13
C TYR A 102 16.70 -4.70 -0.87
N LYS A 103 17.31 -5.87 -0.65
CA LYS A 103 18.12 -6.15 0.53
C LYS A 103 19.29 -5.17 0.65
N ILE A 104 20.05 -4.97 -0.41
CA ILE A 104 21.18 -4.01 -0.44
C ILE A 104 20.71 -2.60 -0.07
N PHE A 105 19.55 -2.17 -0.59
CA PHE A 105 19.02 -0.87 -0.25
C PHE A 105 18.59 -0.77 1.21
N ILE A 106 17.91 -1.77 1.73
CA ILE A 106 17.43 -1.83 3.11
C ILE A 106 18.61 -1.79 4.09
N ASP A 107 19.61 -2.66 3.87
CA ASP A 107 20.79 -2.77 4.74
C ASP A 107 21.61 -1.46 4.79
N ALA A 108 21.63 -0.70 3.68
CA ALA A 108 22.37 0.56 3.61
C ALA A 108 21.56 1.79 4.06
N ASN A 109 20.25 1.66 4.29
CA ASN A 109 19.35 2.79 4.51
C ASN A 109 18.19 2.42 5.47
N GLU A 110 18.51 1.92 6.67
CA GLU A 110 17.52 1.41 7.63
C GLU A 110 16.46 2.44 8.02
N ASP A 111 16.86 3.71 8.16
CA ASP A 111 15.99 4.82 8.55
C ASP A 111 15.40 5.59 7.35
N TYR A 112 15.47 5.03 6.14
CA TYR A 112 14.97 5.73 4.97
C TYR A 112 13.45 5.91 5.01
N PRO A 113 12.90 7.04 4.56
CA PRO A 113 11.46 7.26 4.56
C PRO A 113 10.69 6.11 3.91
N ARG A 114 9.67 5.60 4.62
CA ARG A 114 8.84 4.48 4.19
C ARG A 114 9.62 3.17 3.97
N ILE A 115 10.67 2.91 4.73
CA ILE A 115 11.48 1.69 4.62
C ILE A 115 10.63 0.42 4.79
N ASN A 116 9.62 0.44 5.66
CA ASN A 116 8.70 -0.68 5.82
C ASN A 116 7.92 -0.99 4.52
N ARG A 117 7.64 0.00 3.67
CA ARG A 117 7.07 -0.26 2.34
C ARG A 117 8.06 -0.96 1.43
N VAL A 118 9.34 -0.61 1.51
CA VAL A 118 10.41 -1.28 0.76
C VAL A 118 10.57 -2.73 1.23
N LYS A 119 10.58 -2.96 2.56
CA LYS A 119 10.62 -4.31 3.17
C LYS A 119 9.42 -5.16 2.73
N TYR A 120 8.20 -4.60 2.80
CA TYR A 120 6.98 -5.26 2.32
C TYR A 120 7.09 -5.69 0.84
N LEU A 121 7.63 -4.82 -0.02
CA LEU A 121 7.80 -5.13 -1.45
C LEU A 121 8.93 -6.15 -1.69
N ALA A 122 9.98 -6.14 -0.86
CA ALA A 122 11.05 -7.14 -0.88
C ALA A 122 10.51 -8.54 -0.59
N GLU A 123 9.59 -8.68 0.36
CA GLU A 123 8.95 -9.96 0.68
C GLU A 123 8.28 -10.59 -0.54
N HIS A 124 7.65 -9.79 -1.42
CA HIS A 124 7.02 -10.26 -2.65
C HIS A 124 8.03 -10.67 -3.76
N LYS A 125 9.32 -10.51 -3.51
CA LYS A 125 10.40 -11.02 -4.39
C LYS A 125 11.04 -12.31 -3.88
N LEU A 126 10.66 -12.76 -2.68
CA LEU A 126 11.15 -14.00 -2.10
C LEU A 126 10.60 -15.23 -2.84
N SER A 127 11.43 -16.24 -2.98
CA SER A 127 11.04 -17.56 -3.49
C SER A 127 12.07 -18.59 -3.04
N ASN A 128 11.62 -19.73 -2.49
CA ASN A 128 12.50 -20.84 -2.13
C ASN A 128 13.12 -21.53 -3.35
N ASP A 129 12.60 -21.27 -4.55
CA ASP A 129 13.19 -21.78 -5.79
C ASP A 129 14.45 -21.01 -6.22
N ARG A 130 14.63 -19.78 -5.69
CA ARG A 130 15.73 -18.87 -6.08
C ARG A 130 16.64 -18.49 -4.92
N ILE A 131 16.16 -18.58 -3.70
CA ILE A 131 16.86 -18.17 -2.49
C ILE A 131 16.78 -19.33 -1.51
N SER A 132 17.93 -19.76 -0.96
CA SER A 132 17.94 -20.88 -0.03
C SER A 132 17.09 -20.59 1.22
N PRO A 133 16.40 -21.61 1.77
CA PRO A 133 15.58 -21.47 2.97
C PRO A 133 16.32 -20.83 4.15
N ASN A 134 17.59 -21.18 4.35
CA ASN A 134 18.41 -20.59 5.42
C ASN A 134 18.54 -19.07 5.27
N LYS A 135 18.83 -18.57 4.06
CA LYS A 135 18.95 -17.12 3.80
C LYS A 135 17.64 -16.38 4.00
N ILE A 136 16.50 -17.02 3.69
CA ILE A 136 15.18 -16.44 3.94
C ILE A 136 14.91 -16.34 5.43
N ILE A 137 15.16 -17.41 6.19
CA ILE A 137 15.00 -17.44 7.65
C ILE A 137 15.93 -16.41 8.31
N GLU A 138 17.19 -16.35 7.87
CA GLU A 138 18.18 -15.38 8.37
C GLU A 138 17.75 -13.93 8.09
N TRP A 139 17.23 -13.65 6.90
CA TRP A 139 16.79 -12.30 6.53
C TRP A 139 15.63 -11.79 7.41
N PHE A 140 14.69 -12.66 7.76
CA PHE A 140 13.64 -12.29 8.70
C PHE A 140 14.15 -12.23 10.15
N GLY A 141 15.09 -13.11 10.52
CA GLY A 141 15.62 -13.19 11.88
C GLY A 141 14.52 -13.38 12.91
N ALA A 142 14.43 -12.45 13.87
CA ALA A 142 13.38 -12.38 14.88
C ALA A 142 12.16 -11.54 14.43
N SER A 143 12.24 -10.87 13.29
CA SER A 143 11.18 -9.97 12.82
C SER A 143 10.04 -10.76 12.18
N GLU A 144 8.81 -10.35 12.46
CA GLU A 144 7.65 -10.89 11.74
C GLU A 144 7.57 -10.34 10.31
N PRO A 145 7.19 -11.18 9.33
CA PRO A 145 6.91 -10.72 7.98
C PRO A 145 5.78 -9.68 7.94
N LEU A 146 5.98 -8.62 7.16
CA LEU A 146 5.02 -7.53 6.99
C LEU A 146 3.85 -7.93 6.07
N SER A 147 4.01 -8.98 5.27
CA SER A 147 3.01 -9.45 4.32
C SER A 147 2.63 -10.90 4.54
N GLY A 148 1.38 -11.25 4.22
CA GLY A 148 0.96 -12.65 4.19
C GLY A 148 1.76 -13.48 3.16
N TYR A 149 2.22 -12.85 2.07
CA TYR A 149 3.13 -13.51 1.12
C TYR A 149 4.44 -13.89 1.78
N GLY A 150 5.07 -12.96 2.50
CA GLY A 150 6.30 -13.22 3.27
C GLY A 150 6.12 -14.32 4.30
N LYS A 151 4.99 -14.31 5.05
CA LYS A 151 4.65 -15.39 6.01
C LYS A 151 4.60 -16.76 5.32
N MET A 152 3.97 -16.87 4.16
CA MET A 152 3.89 -18.15 3.43
C MET A 152 5.27 -18.64 2.97
N ILE A 153 6.12 -17.75 2.46
CA ILE A 153 7.46 -18.12 1.99
C ILE A 153 8.38 -18.50 3.17
N LEU A 154 8.31 -17.74 4.28
CA LEU A 154 9.02 -18.08 5.51
C LEU A 154 8.54 -19.43 6.09
N GLY A 155 7.22 -19.65 6.07
CA GLY A 155 6.63 -20.92 6.50
C GLY A 155 7.12 -22.10 5.67
N GLU A 156 7.18 -21.96 4.35
CA GLU A 156 7.76 -22.95 3.46
C GLU A 156 9.24 -23.20 3.79
N SER A 157 10.02 -22.12 4.02
CA SER A 157 11.43 -22.23 4.41
C SER A 157 11.61 -23.05 5.69
N HIS A 158 10.76 -22.84 6.70
CA HIS A 158 10.77 -23.62 7.92
C HIS A 158 10.45 -25.10 7.67
N ILE A 159 9.47 -25.41 6.81
CA ILE A 159 9.14 -26.80 6.45
C ILE A 159 10.34 -27.47 5.78
N LEU A 160 10.99 -26.80 4.83
CA LEU A 160 12.17 -27.32 4.13
C LEU A 160 13.36 -27.55 5.07
N LYS A 161 13.39 -26.89 6.23
CA LYS A 161 14.39 -27.06 7.29
C LYS A 161 13.96 -28.03 8.40
N GLY A 162 12.83 -28.73 8.23
CA GLY A 162 12.32 -29.71 9.19
C GLY A 162 11.40 -29.14 10.27
N ASN A 163 11.26 -27.83 10.39
CA ASN A 163 10.40 -27.17 11.37
C ASN A 163 8.93 -27.13 10.90
N LYS A 164 8.33 -28.31 10.70
CA LYS A 164 7.03 -28.47 10.03
C LYS A 164 5.89 -27.72 10.72
N ASN A 165 5.77 -27.83 12.03
CA ASN A 165 4.64 -27.21 12.76
C ASN A 165 4.66 -25.68 12.66
N LYS A 166 5.83 -25.06 12.91
CA LYS A 166 6.02 -23.62 12.75
C LYS A 166 5.72 -23.18 11.31
N GLY A 167 6.21 -23.96 10.33
CA GLY A 167 6.01 -23.67 8.93
C GLY A 167 4.55 -23.72 8.50
N ILE A 168 3.78 -24.72 8.97
CA ILE A 168 2.35 -24.85 8.66
C ILE A 168 1.56 -23.67 9.26
N SER A 169 1.83 -23.30 10.53
CA SER A 169 1.19 -22.14 11.15
C SER A 169 1.40 -20.86 10.34
N LEU A 170 2.66 -20.56 9.96
CA LEU A 170 2.99 -19.40 9.15
C LEU A 170 2.31 -19.41 7.76
N ILE A 171 2.21 -20.60 7.12
CA ILE A 171 1.52 -20.73 5.84
C ILE A 171 0.03 -20.42 6.01
N LYS A 172 -0.64 -20.96 7.04
CA LYS A 172 -2.06 -20.70 7.29
C LYS A 172 -2.33 -19.22 7.58
N ASP A 173 -1.55 -18.60 8.45
CA ASP A 173 -1.67 -17.17 8.76
C ASP A 173 -1.41 -16.29 7.53
N GLY A 174 -0.36 -16.64 6.77
CA GLY A 174 -0.04 -15.94 5.55
C GLY A 174 -1.11 -16.11 4.47
N TRP A 175 -1.68 -17.32 4.33
CA TRP A 175 -2.77 -17.60 3.40
C TRP A 175 -3.97 -16.69 3.61
N ILE A 176 -4.36 -16.46 4.87
CA ILE A 176 -5.51 -15.61 5.21
C ILE A 176 -5.30 -14.18 4.67
N THR A 177 -4.12 -13.60 4.91
CA THR A 177 -3.88 -12.17 4.73
C THR A 177 -3.14 -11.79 3.44
N ALA A 178 -2.59 -12.78 2.69
CA ALA A 178 -1.77 -12.49 1.51
C ALA A 178 -2.55 -11.79 0.39
N GLU A 179 -1.98 -10.70 -0.13
CA GLU A 179 -2.41 -10.09 -1.38
C GLU A 179 -1.84 -10.89 -2.55
N LEU A 180 -2.69 -11.66 -3.22
CA LEU A 180 -2.28 -12.58 -4.27
C LEU A 180 -2.87 -12.19 -5.63
N SER A 181 -2.02 -12.15 -6.66
CA SER A 181 -2.52 -12.12 -8.02
C SER A 181 -3.29 -13.39 -8.36
N LYS A 182 -4.03 -13.38 -9.49
CA LYS A 182 -4.76 -14.59 -9.95
C LYS A 182 -3.82 -15.80 -10.17
N SER A 183 -2.61 -15.56 -10.66
CA SER A 183 -1.58 -16.58 -10.85
C SER A 183 -1.04 -17.10 -9.52
N ASP A 184 -0.71 -16.18 -8.60
CA ASP A 184 -0.16 -16.55 -7.28
C ASP A 184 -1.19 -17.32 -6.45
N LEU A 185 -2.45 -16.91 -6.48
CA LEU A 185 -3.53 -17.65 -5.81
C LEU A 185 -3.59 -19.11 -6.28
N ARG A 186 -3.53 -19.34 -7.61
CA ARG A 186 -3.52 -20.71 -8.17
C ARG A 186 -2.28 -21.49 -7.74
N PHE A 187 -1.11 -20.84 -7.83
CA PHE A 187 0.17 -21.44 -7.49
C PHE A 187 0.21 -21.86 -6.02
N PHE A 188 -0.04 -20.94 -5.09
CA PHE A 188 0.03 -21.24 -3.66
C PHE A 188 -1.06 -22.20 -3.20
N ARG A 189 -2.27 -22.10 -3.74
CA ARG A 189 -3.33 -23.07 -3.46
C ARG A 189 -2.92 -24.48 -3.85
N LYS A 190 -2.27 -24.68 -5.00
CA LYS A 190 -1.75 -25.99 -5.43
C LYS A 190 -0.59 -26.44 -4.55
N LYS A 191 0.36 -25.53 -4.30
CA LYS A 191 1.60 -25.81 -3.56
C LYS A 191 1.31 -26.20 -2.09
N PHE A 192 0.39 -25.49 -1.45
CA PHE A 192 0.08 -25.68 -0.04
C PHE A 192 -1.20 -26.50 0.22
N LYS A 193 -1.76 -27.13 -0.80
CA LYS A 193 -3.02 -27.92 -0.70
C LYS A 193 -3.04 -28.88 0.50
N LYS A 194 -1.93 -29.54 0.80
CA LYS A 194 -1.82 -30.53 1.91
C LYS A 194 -1.79 -29.90 3.31
N TYR A 195 -1.64 -28.59 3.40
CA TYR A 195 -1.55 -27.84 4.67
C TYR A 195 -2.77 -26.96 4.93
N LEU A 196 -3.58 -26.69 3.90
CA LEU A 196 -4.77 -25.85 3.96
C LEU A 196 -6.03 -26.70 3.97
N ASP A 197 -6.92 -26.41 4.90
CA ASP A 197 -8.23 -27.03 5.02
C ASP A 197 -9.37 -26.04 4.67
N SER A 198 -10.63 -26.52 4.69
CA SER A 198 -11.80 -25.70 4.36
C SER A 198 -11.91 -24.44 5.23
N ASN A 199 -11.53 -24.54 6.50
CA ASN A 199 -11.61 -23.41 7.43
C ASN A 199 -10.62 -22.32 7.07
N ASP A 200 -9.42 -22.67 6.57
CA ASP A 200 -8.43 -21.69 6.09
C ASP A 200 -8.97 -20.91 4.88
N TYR A 201 -9.74 -21.55 4.00
CA TYR A 201 -10.39 -20.88 2.87
C TYR A 201 -11.51 -19.95 3.33
N ILE A 202 -12.31 -20.37 4.31
CA ILE A 202 -13.38 -19.56 4.91
C ILE A 202 -12.77 -18.32 5.58
N LYS A 203 -11.74 -18.49 6.43
CA LYS A 203 -11.04 -17.38 7.09
C LYS A 203 -10.46 -16.39 6.08
N ARG A 204 -9.90 -16.88 4.97
CA ARG A 204 -9.42 -16.00 3.91
C ARG A 204 -10.56 -15.21 3.26
N ALA A 205 -11.69 -15.87 2.96
CA ALA A 205 -12.85 -15.19 2.37
C ALA A 205 -13.40 -14.11 3.32
N ASP A 206 -13.46 -14.41 4.60
CA ASP A 206 -13.86 -13.46 5.64
C ASP A 206 -12.93 -12.25 5.70
N TYR A 207 -11.62 -12.48 5.78
CA TYR A 207 -10.62 -11.41 5.74
C TYR A 207 -10.77 -10.51 4.50
N LEU A 208 -10.98 -11.12 3.33
CA LEU A 208 -11.15 -10.38 2.07
C LEU A 208 -12.44 -9.55 2.06
N ALA A 209 -13.53 -10.06 2.62
CA ALA A 209 -14.79 -9.33 2.77
C ALA A 209 -14.60 -8.12 3.69
N TRP A 210 -14.13 -8.30 4.91
CA TRP A 210 -13.88 -7.22 5.86
C TRP A 210 -12.92 -6.13 5.35
N ASN A 211 -12.02 -6.48 4.42
CA ASN A 211 -11.08 -5.53 3.82
C ASN A 211 -11.54 -4.98 2.46
N ASN A 212 -12.81 -5.14 2.10
CA ASN A 212 -13.39 -4.67 0.84
C ASN A 212 -12.62 -5.14 -0.41
N LYS A 213 -12.05 -6.35 -0.38
CA LYS A 213 -11.28 -6.92 -1.48
C LYS A 213 -12.20 -7.66 -2.47
N TYR A 214 -13.13 -6.93 -3.08
CA TYR A 214 -14.18 -7.44 -3.95
C TYR A 214 -13.72 -8.49 -4.97
N TRP A 215 -12.71 -8.17 -5.78
CA TRP A 215 -12.24 -9.08 -6.84
C TRP A 215 -11.50 -10.29 -6.30
N ASP A 216 -10.81 -10.15 -5.17
CA ASP A 216 -10.12 -11.25 -4.51
C ASP A 216 -11.14 -12.20 -3.88
N LEU A 217 -12.16 -11.67 -3.22
CA LEU A 217 -13.27 -12.44 -2.67
C LEU A 217 -14.01 -13.21 -3.78
N LYS A 218 -14.35 -12.54 -4.90
CA LYS A 218 -14.99 -13.18 -6.05
C LYS A 218 -14.19 -14.39 -6.58
N ARG A 219 -12.86 -14.28 -6.56
CA ARG A 219 -12.00 -15.40 -6.94
C ARG A 219 -11.98 -16.55 -5.94
N MET A 220 -12.29 -16.26 -4.67
CA MET A 220 -12.33 -17.27 -3.61
C MET A 220 -13.62 -18.09 -3.59
N LEU A 221 -14.77 -17.54 -3.98
CA LEU A 221 -16.10 -18.17 -3.85
C LEU A 221 -16.11 -19.64 -4.31
N ARG A 222 -15.58 -19.93 -5.48
CA ARG A 222 -15.53 -21.29 -6.07
C ARG A 222 -14.69 -22.32 -5.29
N TYR A 223 -13.98 -21.91 -4.25
CA TYR A 223 -13.14 -22.78 -3.43
C TYR A 223 -13.72 -23.00 -2.04
N LEU A 224 -14.86 -22.38 -1.74
CA LEU A 224 -15.53 -22.46 -0.46
C LEU A 224 -16.51 -23.64 -0.42
N PRO A 225 -16.80 -24.20 0.77
CA PRO A 225 -17.97 -25.04 0.97
C PRO A 225 -19.25 -24.30 0.56
N LYS A 226 -20.25 -25.03 0.08
CA LYS A 226 -21.46 -24.44 -0.54
C LYS A 226 -22.15 -23.39 0.32
N ASP A 227 -22.31 -23.65 1.60
CA ASP A 227 -22.98 -22.75 2.53
C ASP A 227 -22.24 -21.42 2.67
N TYR A 228 -20.92 -21.48 2.76
CA TYR A 228 -20.05 -20.29 2.83
C TYR A 228 -19.90 -19.61 1.46
N GLU A 229 -19.98 -20.33 0.36
CA GLU A 229 -20.07 -19.72 -0.98
C GLU A 229 -21.30 -18.81 -1.06
N LEU A 230 -22.46 -19.29 -0.59
CA LEU A 230 -23.70 -18.51 -0.58
C LEU A 230 -23.59 -17.28 0.32
N LEU A 231 -23.05 -17.44 1.53
CA LEU A 231 -22.80 -16.33 2.46
C LEU A 231 -21.91 -15.25 1.83
N TYR A 232 -20.71 -15.62 1.38
CA TYR A 232 -19.75 -14.63 0.86
C TYR A 232 -20.14 -14.09 -0.52
N ASN A 233 -20.99 -14.79 -1.29
CA ASN A 233 -21.61 -14.23 -2.48
C ASN A 233 -22.60 -13.11 -2.12
N ALA A 234 -23.45 -13.30 -1.08
CA ALA A 234 -24.35 -12.27 -0.59
C ALA A 234 -23.57 -11.03 -0.12
N ARG A 235 -22.54 -11.24 0.73
CA ARG A 235 -21.66 -10.17 1.20
C ARG A 235 -20.98 -9.42 0.03
N GLN A 236 -20.49 -10.14 -0.98
CA GLN A 236 -19.88 -9.53 -2.15
C GLN A 236 -20.84 -8.63 -2.94
N LEU A 237 -22.11 -9.05 -3.08
CA LEU A 237 -23.13 -8.25 -3.75
C LEU A 237 -23.49 -7.00 -2.94
N LEU A 238 -23.58 -7.11 -1.61
CA LEU A 238 -23.77 -6.00 -0.69
C LEU A 238 -22.65 -4.95 -0.84
N MET A 239 -21.40 -5.38 -0.73
CA MET A 239 -20.21 -4.51 -0.90
C MET A 239 -20.21 -3.73 -2.21
N SER A 240 -20.76 -4.31 -3.27
CA SER A 240 -20.80 -3.69 -4.60
C SER A 240 -22.11 -2.94 -4.89
N LYS A 241 -23.09 -2.97 -3.98
CA LYS A 241 -24.43 -2.44 -4.18
C LYS A 241 -25.04 -2.94 -5.50
N SER A 242 -24.81 -4.23 -5.80
CA SER A 242 -25.22 -4.85 -7.05
C SER A 242 -26.66 -5.30 -7.02
N TYR A 243 -27.29 -5.44 -8.19
CA TYR A 243 -28.61 -6.02 -8.32
C TYR A 243 -28.64 -7.48 -7.84
N GLY A 244 -29.75 -7.91 -7.23
CA GLY A 244 -29.95 -9.31 -6.81
C GLY A 244 -29.47 -9.63 -5.38
N VAL A 245 -29.17 -8.62 -4.58
CA VAL A 245 -28.76 -8.75 -3.17
C VAL A 245 -29.81 -9.55 -2.37
N ASP A 246 -31.10 -9.20 -2.43
CA ASP A 246 -32.17 -9.87 -1.65
C ASP A 246 -32.26 -11.35 -1.99
N THR A 247 -32.16 -11.68 -3.28
CA THR A 247 -32.13 -13.08 -3.74
C THR A 247 -30.89 -13.83 -3.22
N ALA A 248 -29.74 -13.15 -3.14
CA ALA A 248 -28.55 -13.78 -2.60
C ALA A 248 -28.66 -14.00 -1.08
N ILE A 249 -29.17 -13.03 -0.33
CA ILE A 249 -29.42 -13.14 1.12
C ILE A 249 -30.44 -14.25 1.43
N SER A 250 -31.51 -14.37 0.63
CA SER A 250 -32.52 -15.43 0.85
C SER A 250 -31.93 -16.82 0.72
N LYS A 251 -30.89 -17.01 -0.09
CA LYS A 251 -30.20 -18.29 -0.29
C LYS A 251 -29.18 -18.63 0.80
N VAL A 252 -28.84 -17.68 1.67
CA VAL A 252 -27.92 -17.97 2.79
C VAL A 252 -28.59 -18.96 3.77
N PRO A 253 -27.89 -20.03 4.16
CA PRO A 253 -28.43 -21.00 5.14
C PRO A 253 -28.81 -20.34 6.45
N LYS A 254 -29.86 -20.85 7.10
CA LYS A 254 -30.36 -20.29 8.38
C LYS A 254 -29.27 -20.19 9.44
N SER A 255 -28.37 -21.16 9.51
CA SER A 255 -27.23 -21.18 10.45
C SER A 255 -26.22 -20.02 10.24
N LEU A 256 -26.19 -19.44 9.05
CA LEU A 256 -25.25 -18.34 8.69
C LEU A 256 -25.95 -16.98 8.50
N LYS A 257 -27.27 -16.89 8.66
CA LYS A 257 -28.01 -15.63 8.50
C LYS A 257 -27.64 -14.56 9.54
N ASN A 258 -27.15 -14.98 10.71
CA ASN A 258 -26.72 -14.09 11.77
C ASN A 258 -25.20 -13.80 11.72
N ASP A 259 -24.55 -14.06 10.57
CA ASP A 259 -23.15 -13.71 10.39
C ASP A 259 -22.93 -12.21 10.55
N SER A 260 -21.95 -11.83 11.38
CA SER A 260 -21.71 -10.44 11.72
C SER A 260 -21.33 -9.60 10.50
N GLY A 261 -20.58 -10.18 9.56
CA GLY A 261 -20.18 -9.49 8.33
C GLY A 261 -21.36 -9.31 7.37
N LEU A 262 -22.26 -10.29 7.26
CA LEU A 262 -23.47 -10.16 6.46
C LEU A 262 -24.39 -9.04 6.98
N ASN A 263 -24.45 -8.88 8.31
CA ASN A 263 -25.25 -7.83 8.93
C ASN A 263 -24.58 -6.45 8.89
N TYR A 264 -23.26 -6.40 8.69
CA TYR A 264 -22.49 -5.16 8.60
C TYR A 264 -22.48 -4.60 7.18
N ASP A 265 -22.31 -5.45 6.15
CA ASP A 265 -22.16 -5.04 4.74
C ASP A 265 -23.49 -4.50 4.17
#